data_d76ccef4a1e74d57c82a460908148731
#
_entry.id   d76ccef4a1e74d57c82a460908148731
#
_cell.length_a   1.000
_cell.length_b   1.000
_cell.length_c   1.000
_cell.angle_alpha   90.00
_cell.angle_beta   90.00
_cell.angle_gamma   90.00
#
_symmetry.space_group_name_H-M   'P 1'
#
loop_
_entity.id
_entity.type
_entity.pdbx_description
1 polymer ?
#
loop_
_entity_poly.entity_id
_entity_poly.type
_entity_poly.pdbx_seq_one_letter_code
_entity_poly.pdbx_strand_id
1 'polypeptide(L)'
;MHDIPVFDSDGHIDEDHVAIAALLPGDYRNPGRRPGAPVFPSLDGWSRGVLVNRGDPQRRYRHTSADILGEILGVIGLQGSVLYPTEGLAVGLMQDSAHATAVCSAYNDWLEAEYTARDPRLLGVGLMAVQSPAAAVAELSRCRSRTGFVAMLLPSVLGRPSTYGDAEYWPIYEAAQRLGMPLAVHGGPAGFPGMPAFNDFAKIHTLSHPLPLLVQVTDIVLSGVFDAFPNLRIAFLEAGCGWAPYWIDRMDHEYATLNGLALRKRLRHRPSHYFRETDNVWLSFELEERTLRSVIDAIGSERLLYASDYGHESRLENIVSEVAEFAERADLSDEVKARLLGGNGRRLYGLG
;
A
#
# COMPACT_ATOMS: atom_id res chain seq x y z
N MET A 1 7.60 29.00 2.77
CA MET A 1 7.07 27.75 3.33
C MET A 1 5.55 27.88 3.27
N HIS A 2 4.88 26.92 2.61
CA HIS A 2 3.41 26.92 2.57
C HIS A 2 2.87 26.52 3.96
N ASP A 3 1.71 27.07 4.35
CA ASP A 3 1.08 26.79 5.66
C ASP A 3 0.21 25.52 5.64
N ILE A 4 0.23 24.74 4.55
CA ILE A 4 -0.59 23.54 4.41
C ILE A 4 0.11 22.38 5.14
N PRO A 5 -0.56 21.74 6.11
CA PRO A 5 -0.04 20.55 6.77
C PRO A 5 0.07 19.39 5.78
N VAL A 6 1.23 18.77 5.69
CA VAL A 6 1.48 17.63 4.81
C VAL A 6 1.59 16.35 5.62
N PHE A 7 0.91 15.31 5.18
CA PHE A 7 0.94 13.97 5.76
C PHE A 7 1.14 12.94 4.65
N ASP A 8 2.19 12.16 4.77
CA ASP A 8 2.55 11.15 3.80
C ASP A 8 1.80 9.83 4.06
N SER A 9 1.09 9.37 3.06
CA SER A 9 0.30 8.13 3.16
C SER A 9 1.03 6.89 2.64
N ASP A 10 2.25 7.05 2.11
CA ASP A 10 3.01 5.99 1.48
C ASP A 10 4.51 6.32 1.51
N GLY A 11 5.13 6.04 2.64
CA GLY A 11 6.57 6.04 2.82
C GLY A 11 7.06 4.61 3.03
N HIS A 12 8.35 4.34 2.80
CA HIS A 12 8.90 3.00 2.86
C HIS A 12 10.04 2.84 3.85
N ILE A 13 10.18 1.62 4.33
CA ILE A 13 11.32 1.17 5.13
C ILE A 13 11.97 -0.06 4.48
N ASP A 14 13.29 -0.15 4.60
CA ASP A 14 14.02 -1.38 4.29
C ASP A 14 14.06 -2.28 5.53
N GLU A 15 13.67 -3.54 5.38
CA GLU A 15 13.62 -4.49 6.48
C GLU A 15 15.01 -4.96 6.93
N ASP A 16 15.23 -4.93 8.23
CA ASP A 16 16.38 -5.62 8.83
C ASP A 16 16.10 -7.13 8.94
N HIS A 17 16.50 -7.88 7.92
CA HIS A 17 16.29 -9.33 7.86
C HIS A 17 16.96 -10.08 9.01
N VAL A 18 18.04 -9.55 9.62
CA VAL A 18 18.71 -10.17 10.76
C VAL A 18 17.86 -9.99 12.01
N ALA A 19 17.38 -8.77 12.24
CA ALA A 19 16.52 -8.46 13.38
C ALA A 19 15.19 -9.21 13.31
N ILE A 20 14.51 -9.19 12.15
CA ILE A 20 13.26 -9.92 11.95
C ILE A 20 13.47 -11.43 12.11
N ALA A 21 14.52 -11.99 11.53
CA ALA A 21 14.81 -13.43 11.68
C ALA A 21 15.09 -13.84 13.13
N ALA A 22 15.65 -12.95 13.95
CA ALA A 22 15.86 -13.19 15.38
C ALA A 22 14.56 -13.29 16.18
N LEU A 23 13.47 -12.67 15.69
CA LEU A 23 12.14 -12.71 16.29
C LEU A 23 11.31 -13.93 15.87
N LEU A 24 11.74 -14.68 14.85
CA LEU A 24 11.02 -15.88 14.43
C LEU A 24 10.98 -16.94 15.55
N PRO A 25 9.88 -17.70 15.68
CA PRO A 25 9.80 -18.86 16.56
C PRO A 25 10.90 -19.89 16.24
N GLY A 26 11.33 -20.68 17.25
CA GLY A 26 12.44 -21.60 17.16
C GLY A 26 12.40 -22.55 15.96
N ASP A 27 11.22 -23.07 15.63
CA ASP A 27 10.99 -23.98 14.49
C ASP A 27 11.26 -23.33 13.12
N TYR A 28 11.17 -22.00 13.03
CA TYR A 28 11.44 -21.20 11.82
C TYR A 28 12.80 -20.50 11.84
N ARG A 29 13.53 -20.59 12.96
CA ARG A 29 14.92 -20.17 13.05
C ARG A 29 15.82 -21.21 12.39
N ASN A 30 16.09 -21.05 11.12
CA ASN A 30 17.02 -21.95 10.43
C ASN A 30 18.46 -21.65 10.86
N PRO A 31 19.13 -22.53 11.63
CA PRO A 31 20.52 -22.29 12.08
C PRO A 31 21.54 -22.33 10.94
N GLY A 32 21.17 -22.87 9.78
CA GLY A 32 21.98 -22.85 8.56
C GLY A 32 21.74 -21.63 7.66
N ARG A 33 20.83 -20.74 8.03
CA ARG A 33 20.57 -19.52 7.28
C ARG A 33 21.79 -18.61 7.34
N ARG A 34 22.23 -18.11 6.19
CA ARG A 34 23.28 -17.10 6.14
C ARG A 34 22.80 -15.83 6.85
N PRO A 35 23.63 -15.19 7.70
CA PRO A 35 23.30 -13.89 8.25
C PRO A 35 22.94 -12.91 7.12
N GLY A 36 21.83 -12.17 7.29
CA GLY A 36 21.34 -11.24 6.29
C GLY A 36 20.64 -11.86 5.07
N ALA A 37 20.38 -13.19 5.06
CA ALA A 37 19.54 -13.76 4.02
C ALA A 37 18.11 -13.20 4.12
N PRO A 38 17.45 -12.84 2.98
CA PRO A 38 16.11 -12.28 2.98
C PRO A 38 15.07 -13.16 3.68
N VAL A 39 14.22 -12.59 4.52
CA VAL A 39 13.08 -13.30 5.15
C VAL A 39 11.88 -13.38 4.20
N PHE A 40 11.81 -12.47 3.26
CA PHE A 40 10.77 -12.41 2.24
C PHE A 40 11.25 -12.98 0.90
N PRO A 41 10.34 -13.43 0.03
CA PRO A 41 10.65 -13.72 -1.37
C PRO A 41 11.12 -12.47 -2.10
N SER A 42 11.84 -12.65 -3.22
CA SER A 42 12.19 -11.52 -4.08
C SER A 42 10.94 -10.91 -4.71
N LEU A 43 10.86 -9.58 -4.72
CA LEU A 43 9.75 -8.82 -5.31
C LEU A 43 9.59 -9.10 -6.80
N ASP A 44 10.70 -9.06 -7.54
CA ASP A 44 10.70 -9.03 -9.01
C ASP A 44 11.72 -10.00 -9.64
N GLY A 45 12.37 -10.82 -8.82
CA GLY A 45 13.46 -11.69 -9.28
C GLY A 45 14.76 -10.93 -9.57
N TRP A 46 14.79 -9.61 -9.37
CA TRP A 46 15.97 -8.76 -9.53
C TRP A 46 16.54 -8.44 -8.16
N SER A 47 17.86 -8.43 -8.06
CA SER A 47 18.51 -7.92 -6.85
C SER A 47 18.50 -6.39 -6.92
N ARG A 48 17.47 -5.76 -6.38
CA ARG A 48 17.34 -4.28 -6.34
C ARG A 48 18.59 -3.64 -5.75
N GLY A 49 19.19 -4.23 -4.71
CA GLY A 49 20.45 -3.77 -4.16
C GLY A 49 21.60 -3.67 -5.17
N VAL A 50 21.64 -4.53 -6.19
CA VAL A 50 22.66 -4.47 -7.24
C VAL A 50 22.39 -3.39 -8.28
N LEU A 51 21.10 -3.21 -8.66
CA LEU A 51 20.71 -2.23 -9.67
C LEU A 51 20.71 -0.81 -9.13
N VAL A 52 20.33 -0.66 -7.89
CA VAL A 52 19.99 0.61 -7.26
C VAL A 52 21.17 1.22 -6.49
N ASN A 53 22.10 0.40 -5.95
CA ASN A 53 23.24 0.87 -5.15
C ASN A 53 24.52 1.14 -5.96
N ARG A 54 24.52 1.00 -7.28
CA ARG A 54 25.72 1.33 -8.06
C ARG A 54 25.93 2.84 -8.10
N GLY A 55 26.64 3.32 -7.08
CA GLY A 55 27.30 4.65 -7.11
C GLY A 55 26.49 5.82 -6.59
N ASP A 56 25.33 5.65 -5.97
CA ASP A 56 24.63 6.76 -5.32
C ASP A 56 24.96 6.82 -3.82
N PRO A 57 25.73 7.85 -3.36
CA PRO A 57 26.05 8.02 -1.95
C PRO A 57 24.84 8.29 -1.06
N GLN A 58 23.73 8.78 -1.61
CA GLN A 58 22.52 9.13 -0.88
C GLN A 58 21.71 7.88 -0.51
N ARG A 59 21.93 6.76 -1.19
CA ARG A 59 21.30 5.47 -0.85
C ARG A 59 21.91 4.75 0.37
N ARG A 60 22.86 5.35 1.05
CA ARG A 60 23.32 4.88 2.38
C ARG A 60 22.24 4.98 3.46
N TYR A 61 21.11 5.62 3.17
CA TYR A 61 20.01 5.84 4.11
C TYR A 61 18.94 4.75 4.08
N ARG A 62 19.13 3.65 3.37
CA ARG A 62 18.13 2.57 3.28
C ARG A 62 17.85 1.85 4.59
N HIS A 63 18.80 1.74 5.48
CA HIS A 63 18.57 1.30 6.86
C HIS A 63 18.35 2.52 7.75
N THR A 64 17.25 3.24 7.51
CA THR A 64 16.93 4.42 8.29
C THR A 64 16.38 4.01 9.64
N SER A 65 16.99 4.46 10.72
CA SER A 65 16.40 4.37 12.05
C SER A 65 15.22 5.32 12.17
N ALA A 66 14.35 5.11 13.17
CA ALA A 66 13.27 6.04 13.48
C ALA A 66 13.79 7.49 13.68
N ASP A 67 14.95 7.65 14.29
CA ASP A 67 15.56 8.98 14.51
C ASP A 67 15.85 9.69 13.19
N ILE A 68 16.49 8.98 12.24
CA ILE A 68 16.79 9.53 10.90
C ILE A 68 15.51 9.85 10.14
N LEU A 69 14.52 8.95 10.15
CA LEU A 69 13.23 9.25 9.51
C LEU A 69 12.52 10.44 10.16
N GLY A 70 12.57 10.54 11.49
CA GLY A 70 12.04 11.69 12.22
C GLY A 70 12.70 13.02 11.84
N GLU A 71 14.02 13.03 11.59
CA GLU A 71 14.75 14.19 11.06
C GLU A 71 14.30 14.53 9.62
N ILE A 72 14.16 13.50 8.78
CA ILE A 72 13.71 13.66 7.38
C ILE A 72 12.29 14.24 7.32
N LEU A 73 11.37 13.74 8.14
CA LEU A 73 10.01 14.33 8.25
C LEU A 73 10.08 15.82 8.58
N GLY A 74 11.00 16.20 9.49
CA GLY A 74 11.23 17.61 9.84
C GLY A 74 11.77 18.44 8.68
N VAL A 75 12.67 17.90 7.88
CA VAL A 75 13.24 18.59 6.70
C VAL A 75 12.20 18.80 5.60
N ILE A 76 11.36 17.78 5.33
CA ILE A 76 10.28 17.89 4.34
C ILE A 76 9.13 18.76 4.88
N GLY A 77 8.95 18.84 6.20
CA GLY A 77 7.81 19.50 6.83
C GLY A 77 6.59 18.60 6.95
N LEU A 78 6.80 17.26 6.99
CA LEU A 78 5.71 16.29 7.15
C LEU A 78 5.28 16.16 8.61
N GLN A 79 3.96 16.09 8.84
CA GLN A 79 3.37 15.85 10.17
C GLN A 79 3.48 14.36 10.58
N GLY A 80 3.67 13.47 9.63
CA GLY A 80 3.83 12.04 9.83
C GLY A 80 3.91 11.31 8.49
N SER A 81 4.31 10.05 8.55
CA SER A 81 4.37 9.15 7.40
C SER A 81 3.88 7.76 7.79
N VAL A 82 3.17 7.12 6.87
CA VAL A 82 2.74 5.73 6.97
C VAL A 82 3.78 4.85 6.30
N LEU A 83 4.39 3.97 7.09
CA LEU A 83 5.53 3.14 6.69
C LEU A 83 5.06 1.80 6.14
N TYR A 84 5.28 1.62 4.85
CA TYR A 84 5.09 0.36 4.14
C TYR A 84 6.39 -0.47 4.13
N PRO A 85 6.29 -1.79 4.06
CA PRO A 85 7.45 -2.64 3.80
C PRO A 85 7.97 -2.42 2.38
N THR A 86 9.24 -2.74 2.15
CA THR A 86 9.82 -2.85 0.80
C THR A 86 9.77 -4.31 0.32
N GLU A 87 10.55 -5.20 0.93
CA GLU A 87 10.55 -6.62 0.53
C GLU A 87 9.32 -7.37 1.05
N GLY A 88 8.73 -6.94 2.15
CA GLY A 88 7.50 -7.49 2.71
C GLY A 88 6.28 -7.37 1.80
N LEU A 89 6.30 -6.49 0.78
CA LEU A 89 5.29 -6.47 -0.29
C LEU A 89 5.15 -7.83 -0.99
N ALA A 90 6.21 -8.65 -0.99
CA ALA A 90 6.21 -9.99 -1.58
C ALA A 90 5.68 -11.09 -0.64
N VAL A 91 5.17 -10.77 0.54
CA VAL A 91 4.70 -11.77 1.52
C VAL A 91 3.61 -12.68 0.94
N GLY A 92 2.81 -12.19 0.00
CA GLY A 92 1.79 -12.97 -0.71
C GLY A 92 2.36 -14.13 -1.54
N LEU A 93 3.64 -14.09 -1.91
CA LEU A 93 4.33 -15.12 -2.69
C LEU A 93 4.84 -16.29 -1.83
N MET A 94 4.80 -16.18 -0.51
CA MET A 94 5.19 -17.26 0.38
C MET A 94 4.21 -18.44 0.26
N GLN A 95 4.74 -19.67 0.09
CA GLN A 95 3.92 -20.85 -0.15
C GLN A 95 3.46 -21.52 1.15
N ASP A 96 4.30 -21.54 2.18
CA ASP A 96 3.97 -22.12 3.48
C ASP A 96 3.24 -21.09 4.34
N SER A 97 1.97 -21.34 4.62
CA SER A 97 1.10 -20.42 5.37
C SER A 97 1.52 -20.27 6.84
N ALA A 98 2.07 -21.31 7.45
CA ALA A 98 2.51 -21.25 8.83
C ALA A 98 3.82 -20.42 8.94
N HIS A 99 4.74 -20.62 7.98
CA HIS A 99 5.95 -19.78 7.88
C HIS A 99 5.59 -18.33 7.57
N ALA A 100 4.69 -18.07 6.62
CA ALA A 100 4.20 -16.72 6.33
C ALA A 100 3.61 -16.04 7.57
N THR A 101 2.82 -16.77 8.36
CA THR A 101 2.25 -16.26 9.62
C THR A 101 3.35 -15.88 10.61
N ALA A 102 4.37 -16.73 10.79
CA ALA A 102 5.49 -16.45 11.69
C ALA A 102 6.29 -15.21 11.24
N VAL A 103 6.54 -15.10 9.92
CA VAL A 103 7.27 -13.95 9.34
C VAL A 103 6.48 -12.65 9.49
N CYS A 104 5.16 -12.65 9.20
CA CYS A 104 4.32 -11.48 9.40
C CYS A 104 4.34 -11.00 10.86
N SER A 105 4.19 -11.93 11.80
CA SER A 105 4.22 -11.59 13.23
C SER A 105 5.56 -11.02 13.66
N ALA A 106 6.67 -11.64 13.22
CA ALA A 106 8.02 -11.16 13.53
C ALA A 106 8.30 -9.77 12.90
N TYR A 107 7.85 -9.54 11.66
CA TYR A 107 7.95 -8.21 11.03
C TYR A 107 7.17 -7.16 11.83
N ASN A 108 5.94 -7.45 12.22
CA ASN A 108 5.11 -6.51 12.96
C ASN A 108 5.70 -6.19 14.35
N ASP A 109 6.31 -7.18 15.02
CA ASP A 109 7.03 -6.97 16.28
C ASP A 109 8.26 -6.07 16.08
N TRP A 110 9.01 -6.30 15.01
CA TRP A 110 10.16 -5.48 14.64
C TRP A 110 9.76 -4.04 14.27
N LEU A 111 8.71 -3.88 13.44
CA LEU A 111 8.23 -2.56 13.01
C LEU A 111 7.80 -1.70 14.20
N GLU A 112 7.09 -2.30 15.17
CA GLU A 112 6.70 -1.56 16.38
C GLU A 112 7.94 -1.17 17.20
N ALA A 113 8.83 -2.11 17.47
CA ALA A 113 9.98 -1.87 18.33
C ALA A 113 10.97 -0.85 17.74
N GLU A 114 11.18 -0.88 16.41
CA GLU A 114 12.18 -0.04 15.75
C GLU A 114 11.65 1.29 15.26
N TYR A 115 10.33 1.42 15.02
CA TYR A 115 9.75 2.63 14.42
C TYR A 115 8.55 3.18 15.19
N THR A 116 7.42 2.50 15.20
CA THR A 116 6.17 3.12 15.63
C THR A 116 6.10 3.41 17.14
N ALA A 117 6.83 2.66 17.95
CA ALA A 117 6.96 2.93 19.39
C ALA A 117 8.00 4.02 19.71
N ARG A 118 8.86 4.38 18.76
CA ARG A 118 9.95 5.35 18.97
C ARG A 118 9.55 6.77 18.59
N ASP A 119 8.80 6.93 17.52
CA ASP A 119 8.30 8.23 17.07
C ASP A 119 6.82 8.12 16.68
N PRO A 120 5.92 8.84 17.35
CA PRO A 120 4.49 8.78 17.06
C PRO A 120 4.09 9.35 15.68
N ARG A 121 5.00 9.99 14.97
CA ARG A 121 4.79 10.43 13.58
C ARG A 121 5.03 9.33 12.57
N LEU A 122 5.68 8.23 12.98
CA LEU A 122 5.95 7.06 12.16
C LEU A 122 4.85 6.03 12.42
N LEU A 123 4.00 5.82 11.45
CA LEU A 123 2.85 4.92 11.53
C LEU A 123 3.11 3.69 10.67
N GLY A 124 2.69 2.51 11.14
CA GLY A 124 3.04 1.26 10.49
C GLY A 124 1.88 0.62 9.74
N VAL A 125 2.19 0.00 8.62
CA VAL A 125 1.31 -0.96 7.93
C VAL A 125 1.75 -2.37 8.32
N GLY A 126 0.85 -3.10 8.99
CA GLY A 126 1.12 -4.45 9.44
C GLY A 126 1.03 -5.45 8.28
N LEU A 127 1.85 -6.51 8.36
CA LEU A 127 1.73 -7.67 7.49
C LEU A 127 0.80 -8.72 8.08
N MET A 128 0.06 -9.42 7.22
CA MET A 128 -0.77 -10.57 7.60
C MET A 128 -0.66 -11.67 6.55
N ALA A 129 -0.63 -12.92 7.00
CA ALA A 129 -0.51 -14.07 6.12
C ALA A 129 -1.85 -14.39 5.47
N VAL A 130 -2.15 -13.76 4.33
CA VAL A 130 -3.40 -13.95 3.56
C VAL A 130 -3.57 -15.39 3.04
N GLN A 131 -2.51 -16.19 3.04
CA GLN A 131 -2.52 -17.64 2.76
C GLN A 131 -3.35 -18.43 3.79
N SER A 132 -3.56 -17.86 4.99
CA SER A 132 -4.43 -18.38 6.05
C SER A 132 -5.33 -17.25 6.55
N PRO A 133 -6.55 -17.07 6.02
CA PRO A 133 -7.44 -16.00 6.44
C PRO A 133 -7.72 -15.95 7.94
N ALA A 134 -7.77 -17.11 8.62
CA ALA A 134 -7.93 -17.16 10.06
C ALA A 134 -6.72 -16.57 10.81
N ALA A 135 -5.49 -16.89 10.37
CA ALA A 135 -4.28 -16.31 10.93
C ALA A 135 -4.18 -14.81 10.61
N ALA A 136 -4.58 -14.40 9.41
CA ALA A 136 -4.64 -12.99 9.01
C ALA A 136 -5.58 -12.18 9.91
N VAL A 137 -6.78 -12.69 10.24
CA VAL A 137 -7.72 -12.07 11.17
C VAL A 137 -7.15 -11.94 12.58
N ALA A 138 -6.44 -12.98 13.05
CA ALA A 138 -5.81 -12.94 14.37
C ALA A 138 -4.71 -11.86 14.41
N GLU A 139 -3.87 -11.79 13.37
CA GLU A 139 -2.78 -10.82 13.28
C GLU A 139 -3.30 -9.38 13.12
N LEU A 140 -4.33 -9.16 12.29
CA LEU A 140 -5.01 -7.88 12.17
C LEU A 140 -5.54 -7.40 13.53
N SER A 141 -6.18 -8.29 14.29
CA SER A 141 -6.69 -7.96 15.62
C SER A 141 -5.55 -7.65 16.60
N ARG A 142 -4.42 -8.36 16.51
CA ARG A 142 -3.22 -8.12 17.30
C ARG A 142 -2.61 -6.75 16.99
N CYS A 143 -2.41 -6.42 15.72
CA CYS A 143 -1.87 -5.13 15.30
C CYS A 143 -2.78 -3.97 15.70
N ARG A 144 -4.12 -4.13 15.59
CA ARG A 144 -5.07 -3.07 15.99
C ARG A 144 -4.94 -2.65 17.45
N SER A 145 -4.50 -3.55 18.32
CA SER A 145 -4.29 -3.27 19.76
C SER A 145 -2.90 -2.72 20.09
N ARG A 146 -2.02 -2.57 19.11
CA ARG A 146 -0.62 -2.14 19.29
C ARG A 146 -0.41 -0.70 18.86
N THR A 147 0.73 -0.14 19.26
CA THR A 147 1.05 1.26 19.01
C THR A 147 1.39 1.52 17.54
N GLY A 148 0.73 2.51 16.96
CA GLY A 148 1.10 3.08 15.66
C GLY A 148 0.68 2.27 14.43
N PHE A 149 0.03 1.10 14.56
CA PHE A 149 -0.51 0.40 13.40
C PHE A 149 -1.81 1.05 12.92
N VAL A 150 -1.82 1.49 11.66
CA VAL A 150 -2.94 2.23 11.06
C VAL A 150 -3.61 1.53 9.88
N ALA A 151 -2.94 0.52 9.29
CA ALA A 151 -3.49 -0.31 8.21
C ALA A 151 -2.85 -1.70 8.21
N MET A 152 -3.43 -2.62 7.43
CA MET A 152 -2.86 -3.94 7.15
C MET A 152 -2.69 -4.14 5.64
N LEU A 153 -1.58 -4.76 5.25
CA LEU A 153 -1.26 -5.01 3.85
C LEU A 153 -2.06 -6.22 3.31
N LEU A 154 -2.67 -6.01 2.14
CA LEU A 154 -3.11 -7.05 1.22
C LEU A 154 -2.10 -7.09 0.06
N PRO A 155 -1.21 -8.09 -0.03
CA PRO A 155 -0.25 -8.19 -1.12
C PRO A 155 -0.94 -8.19 -2.48
N SER A 156 -0.50 -7.35 -3.42
CA SER A 156 -1.17 -7.27 -4.74
C SER A 156 -1.03 -8.52 -5.59
N VAL A 157 0.02 -9.32 -5.35
CA VAL A 157 0.28 -10.59 -6.05
C VAL A 157 0.29 -11.74 -5.03
N LEU A 158 -0.44 -12.81 -5.36
CA LEU A 158 -0.52 -14.02 -4.57
C LEU A 158 0.27 -15.16 -5.23
N GLY A 159 0.92 -15.99 -4.44
CA GLY A 159 1.66 -17.17 -4.89
C GLY A 159 0.75 -18.33 -5.36
N ARG A 160 -0.54 -18.08 -5.52
CA ARG A 160 -1.57 -19.01 -5.98
C ARG A 160 -2.57 -18.28 -6.89
N PRO A 161 -3.29 -19.00 -7.77
CA PRO A 161 -4.31 -18.40 -8.65
C PRO A 161 -5.58 -18.05 -7.84
N SER A 162 -5.55 -16.95 -7.11
CA SER A 162 -6.65 -16.41 -6.31
C SER A 162 -6.61 -14.89 -6.34
N THR A 163 -7.76 -14.25 -6.15
CA THR A 163 -7.91 -12.80 -6.09
C THR A 163 -8.84 -12.42 -4.95
N TYR A 164 -8.82 -11.19 -4.50
CA TYR A 164 -9.46 -10.75 -3.26
C TYR A 164 -10.99 -10.62 -3.31
N GLY A 165 -11.63 -10.87 -4.44
CA GLY A 165 -13.08 -11.07 -4.51
C GLY A 165 -13.56 -12.41 -3.96
N ASP A 166 -12.65 -13.39 -3.83
CA ASP A 166 -12.98 -14.73 -3.33
C ASP A 166 -13.50 -14.70 -1.90
N ALA A 167 -14.55 -15.46 -1.63
CA ALA A 167 -15.22 -15.51 -0.32
C ALA A 167 -14.32 -15.98 0.84
N GLU A 168 -13.23 -16.65 0.54
CA GLU A 168 -12.25 -17.08 1.56
C GLU A 168 -11.61 -15.89 2.30
N TYR A 169 -11.53 -14.70 1.67
CA TYR A 169 -10.97 -13.47 2.28
C TYR A 169 -12.00 -12.66 3.07
N TRP A 170 -13.29 -12.97 2.95
CA TRP A 170 -14.36 -12.21 3.60
C TRP A 170 -14.22 -12.11 5.13
N PRO A 171 -13.70 -13.11 5.86
CA PRO A 171 -13.43 -12.95 7.29
C PRO A 171 -12.44 -11.83 7.61
N ILE A 172 -11.47 -11.55 6.70
CA ILE A 172 -10.53 -10.43 6.85
C ILE A 172 -11.29 -9.11 6.72
N TYR A 173 -12.20 -8.99 5.74
CA TYR A 173 -13.00 -7.77 5.53
C TYR A 173 -13.94 -7.49 6.68
N GLU A 174 -14.59 -8.51 7.19
CA GLU A 174 -15.44 -8.41 8.38
C GLU A 174 -14.65 -7.90 9.59
N ALA A 175 -13.47 -8.47 9.85
CA ALA A 175 -12.60 -8.04 10.93
C ALA A 175 -12.09 -6.61 10.73
N ALA A 176 -11.63 -6.26 9.54
CA ALA A 176 -11.13 -4.94 9.19
C ALA A 176 -12.21 -3.87 9.38
N GLN A 177 -13.41 -4.10 8.83
CA GLN A 177 -14.56 -3.20 8.99
C GLN A 177 -14.96 -3.04 10.46
N ARG A 178 -15.09 -4.13 11.21
CA ARG A 178 -15.47 -4.13 12.63
C ARG A 178 -14.47 -3.38 13.50
N LEU A 179 -13.19 -3.51 13.22
CA LEU A 179 -12.10 -2.87 13.97
C LEU A 179 -11.78 -1.46 13.47
N GLY A 180 -12.40 -1.02 12.37
CA GLY A 180 -12.12 0.26 11.73
C GLY A 180 -10.68 0.37 11.19
N MET A 181 -10.06 -0.79 10.84
CA MET A 181 -8.69 -0.88 10.33
C MET A 181 -8.72 -0.87 8.80
N PRO A 182 -8.20 0.15 8.13
CA PRO A 182 -8.07 0.15 6.67
C PRO A 182 -7.19 -1.01 6.19
N LEU A 183 -7.48 -1.48 4.98
CA LEU A 183 -6.61 -2.38 4.24
C LEU A 183 -5.90 -1.62 3.13
N ALA A 184 -4.71 -2.07 2.75
CA ALA A 184 -3.91 -1.46 1.71
C ALA A 184 -3.46 -2.52 0.70
N VAL A 185 -3.80 -2.34 -0.58
CA VAL A 185 -3.26 -3.11 -1.70
C VAL A 185 -2.16 -2.28 -2.32
N HIS A 186 -0.94 -2.78 -2.30
CA HIS A 186 0.24 -2.04 -2.74
C HIS A 186 0.89 -2.69 -3.96
N GLY A 187 1.35 -1.88 -4.90
CA GLY A 187 2.10 -2.32 -6.08
C GLY A 187 3.43 -3.00 -5.73
N GLY A 188 4.18 -3.42 -6.73
CA GLY A 188 5.57 -3.85 -6.58
C GLY A 188 5.90 -5.27 -7.00
N PRO A 189 5.26 -6.37 -6.50
CA PRO A 189 5.67 -7.70 -6.88
C PRO A 189 5.45 -8.00 -8.37
N ALA A 190 6.50 -8.43 -9.06
CA ALA A 190 6.50 -8.77 -10.48
C ALA A 190 6.27 -10.27 -10.69
N GLY A 191 5.08 -10.75 -10.43
CA GLY A 191 4.71 -12.16 -10.69
C GLY A 191 3.71 -12.32 -11.83
N PHE A 192 3.44 -11.25 -12.60
CA PHE A 192 2.35 -11.21 -13.55
C PHE A 192 2.70 -11.87 -14.89
N PRO A 193 1.73 -12.56 -15.57
CA PRO A 193 1.94 -13.12 -16.88
C PRO A 193 2.48 -12.10 -17.88
N GLY A 194 3.54 -12.46 -18.61
CA GLY A 194 4.21 -11.62 -19.59
C GLY A 194 5.41 -10.84 -19.06
N MET A 195 5.47 -10.49 -17.79
CA MET A 195 6.61 -9.78 -17.21
C MET A 195 7.93 -10.57 -17.28
N PRO A 196 7.96 -11.91 -17.10
CA PRO A 196 9.20 -12.67 -17.25
C PRO A 196 9.84 -12.61 -18.64
N ALA A 197 9.10 -12.14 -19.66
CA ALA A 197 9.65 -11.93 -21.01
C ALA A 197 10.53 -10.68 -21.11
N PHE A 198 10.47 -9.77 -20.12
CA PHE A 198 11.28 -8.57 -20.12
C PHE A 198 12.63 -8.79 -19.44
N ASN A 199 13.65 -8.19 -20.02
CA ASN A 199 15.02 -8.16 -19.51
C ASN A 199 15.48 -6.76 -19.10
N ASP A 200 14.53 -5.87 -18.86
CA ASP A 200 14.74 -4.45 -18.56
C ASP A 200 13.86 -4.08 -17.37
N PHE A 201 14.50 -3.58 -16.32
CA PHE A 201 13.82 -3.23 -15.08
C PHE A 201 12.71 -2.19 -15.30
N ALA A 202 12.95 -1.15 -16.11
CA ALA A 202 11.96 -0.12 -16.35
C ALA A 202 10.67 -0.67 -16.98
N LYS A 203 10.78 -1.68 -17.85
CA LYS A 203 9.60 -2.35 -18.44
C LYS A 203 8.81 -3.14 -17.41
N ILE A 204 9.52 -3.85 -16.53
CA ILE A 204 8.89 -4.62 -15.45
C ILE A 204 8.24 -3.65 -14.47
N HIS A 205 8.96 -2.63 -14.04
CA HIS A 205 8.50 -1.64 -13.07
C HIS A 205 7.26 -0.88 -13.57
N THR A 206 7.23 -0.46 -14.84
CA THR A 206 6.05 0.18 -15.46
C THR A 206 4.78 -0.66 -15.32
N LEU A 207 4.86 -1.98 -15.25
CA LEU A 207 3.71 -2.89 -15.22
C LEU A 207 3.45 -3.48 -13.84
N SER A 208 4.48 -3.69 -13.02
CA SER A 208 4.37 -4.40 -11.74
C SER A 208 3.54 -3.66 -10.70
N HIS A 209 3.40 -2.36 -10.83
CA HIS A 209 2.57 -1.55 -9.93
C HIS A 209 1.11 -1.52 -10.40
N PRO A 210 0.76 -1.02 -11.61
CA PRO A 210 -0.65 -0.88 -11.98
C PRO A 210 -1.35 -2.21 -12.26
N LEU A 211 -0.73 -3.18 -12.93
CA LEU A 211 -1.47 -4.37 -13.37
C LEU A 211 -2.01 -5.22 -12.22
N PRO A 212 -1.23 -5.57 -11.18
CA PRO A 212 -1.77 -6.30 -10.05
C PRO A 212 -2.89 -5.54 -9.33
N LEU A 213 -2.76 -4.21 -9.18
CA LEU A 213 -3.79 -3.40 -8.57
C LEU A 213 -5.09 -3.40 -9.38
N LEU A 214 -4.99 -3.26 -10.70
CA LEU A 214 -6.16 -3.32 -11.60
C LEU A 214 -6.89 -4.66 -11.49
N VAL A 215 -6.17 -5.76 -11.34
CA VAL A 215 -6.77 -7.07 -11.11
C VAL A 215 -7.51 -7.10 -9.78
N GLN A 216 -6.85 -6.70 -8.69
CA GLN A 216 -7.45 -6.78 -7.37
C GLN A 216 -8.66 -5.83 -7.21
N VAL A 217 -8.56 -4.58 -7.66
CA VAL A 217 -9.71 -3.64 -7.58
C VAL A 217 -10.88 -4.12 -8.42
N THR A 218 -10.61 -4.68 -9.60
CA THR A 218 -11.67 -5.23 -10.47
C THR A 218 -12.42 -6.34 -9.74
N ASP A 219 -11.71 -7.28 -9.17
CA ASP A 219 -12.34 -8.43 -8.54
C ASP A 219 -13.04 -8.05 -7.23
N ILE A 220 -12.43 -7.25 -6.37
CA ILE A 220 -13.05 -6.75 -5.14
C ILE A 220 -14.37 -6.04 -5.44
N VAL A 221 -14.38 -5.12 -6.40
CA VAL A 221 -15.57 -4.35 -6.77
C VAL A 221 -16.63 -5.25 -7.40
N LEU A 222 -16.25 -6.03 -8.42
CA LEU A 222 -17.22 -6.82 -9.19
C LEU A 222 -17.71 -8.08 -8.46
N SER A 223 -17.02 -8.51 -7.41
CA SER A 223 -17.47 -9.60 -6.54
C SER A 223 -18.45 -9.16 -5.44
N GLY A 224 -18.71 -7.85 -5.30
CA GLY A 224 -19.68 -7.31 -4.34
C GLY A 224 -19.16 -7.23 -2.92
N VAL A 225 -17.83 -7.18 -2.73
CA VAL A 225 -17.19 -7.06 -1.41
C VAL A 225 -17.70 -5.82 -0.68
N PHE A 226 -17.79 -4.68 -1.36
CA PHE A 226 -18.23 -3.42 -0.74
C PHE A 226 -19.74 -3.38 -0.45
N ASP A 227 -20.55 -4.18 -1.13
CA ASP A 227 -21.96 -4.36 -0.79
C ASP A 227 -22.14 -5.23 0.48
N ALA A 228 -21.25 -6.20 0.68
CA ALA A 228 -21.23 -7.04 1.87
C ALA A 228 -20.61 -6.30 3.08
N PHE A 229 -19.62 -5.45 2.82
CA PHE A 229 -18.85 -4.72 3.84
C PHE A 229 -18.83 -3.21 3.56
N PRO A 230 -19.96 -2.49 3.75
CA PRO A 230 -20.11 -1.10 3.30
C PRO A 230 -19.21 -0.09 4.03
N ASN A 231 -18.67 -0.43 5.19
CA ASN A 231 -17.73 0.42 5.93
C ASN A 231 -16.26 -0.01 5.76
N LEU A 232 -16.00 -1.01 4.92
CA LEU A 232 -14.65 -1.43 4.59
C LEU A 232 -13.94 -0.34 3.77
N ARG A 233 -12.72 0.00 4.16
CA ARG A 233 -11.87 0.97 3.45
C ARG A 233 -10.64 0.27 2.92
N ILE A 234 -10.40 0.36 1.62
CA ILE A 234 -9.22 -0.21 0.96
C ILE A 234 -8.51 0.89 0.17
N ALA A 235 -7.23 1.08 0.45
CA ALA A 235 -6.34 1.94 -0.32
C ALA A 235 -5.60 1.11 -1.38
N PHE A 236 -5.47 1.66 -2.58
CA PHE A 236 -4.68 1.12 -3.68
C PHE A 236 -3.54 2.09 -3.95
N LEU A 237 -2.31 1.63 -3.75
CA LEU A 237 -1.13 2.47 -3.63
C LEU A 237 -0.05 2.11 -4.67
N GLU A 238 0.78 3.10 -4.97
CA GLU A 238 1.94 2.99 -5.86
C GLU A 238 1.60 2.56 -7.31
N ALA A 239 0.49 3.08 -7.84
CA ALA A 239 0.14 2.91 -9.26
C ALA A 239 -0.31 4.24 -9.90
N GLY A 240 -0.15 5.34 -9.18
CA GLY A 240 -0.81 6.59 -9.49
C GLY A 240 -2.34 6.47 -9.44
N CYS A 241 -3.05 7.54 -9.73
CA CYS A 241 -4.52 7.52 -9.79
C CYS A 241 -5.08 7.68 -11.21
N GLY A 242 -4.25 8.02 -12.20
CA GLY A 242 -4.67 8.37 -13.57
C GLY A 242 -5.37 7.26 -14.35
N TRP A 243 -5.21 6.02 -13.92
CA TRP A 243 -5.91 4.87 -14.49
C TRP A 243 -7.40 4.83 -14.11
N ALA A 244 -7.79 5.45 -13.00
CA ALA A 244 -9.11 5.27 -12.40
C ALA A 244 -10.29 5.70 -13.30
N PRO A 245 -10.30 6.86 -13.96
CA PRO A 245 -11.41 7.24 -14.84
C PRO A 245 -11.69 6.21 -15.93
N TYR A 246 -10.63 5.76 -16.62
CA TYR A 246 -10.75 4.75 -17.68
C TYR A 246 -11.26 3.41 -17.13
N TRP A 247 -10.72 2.97 -15.99
CA TRP A 247 -11.04 1.65 -15.45
C TRP A 247 -12.47 1.59 -14.88
N ILE A 248 -12.91 2.68 -14.27
CA ILE A 248 -14.29 2.84 -13.79
C ILE A 248 -15.26 2.78 -14.95
N ASP A 249 -14.99 3.49 -16.05
CA ASP A 249 -15.81 3.43 -17.25
C ASP A 249 -15.86 2.02 -17.86
N ARG A 250 -14.73 1.29 -17.85
CA ARG A 250 -14.69 -0.10 -18.29
C ARG A 250 -15.58 -1.00 -17.42
N MET A 251 -15.50 -0.89 -16.11
CA MET A 251 -16.33 -1.69 -15.20
C MET A 251 -17.82 -1.32 -15.31
N ASP A 252 -18.14 -0.05 -15.44
CA ASP A 252 -19.51 0.42 -15.63
C ASP A 252 -20.09 -0.04 -16.98
N HIS A 253 -19.26 -0.08 -18.04
CA HIS A 253 -19.64 -0.63 -19.33
C HIS A 253 -20.01 -2.12 -19.24
N GLU A 254 -19.16 -2.93 -18.61
CA GLU A 254 -19.45 -4.35 -18.41
C GLU A 254 -20.71 -4.58 -17.57
N TYR A 255 -20.91 -3.78 -16.53
CA TYR A 255 -22.13 -3.81 -15.72
C TYR A 255 -23.39 -3.48 -16.54
N ALA A 256 -23.32 -2.55 -17.49
CA ALA A 256 -24.45 -2.11 -18.29
C ALA A 256 -24.80 -3.05 -19.46
N THR A 257 -23.87 -3.86 -19.94
CA THR A 257 -24.04 -4.76 -21.08
C THR A 257 -24.76 -6.08 -20.73
N LEU A 258 -25.00 -6.92 -21.73
CA LEU A 258 -25.54 -8.27 -21.53
C LEU A 258 -24.59 -9.14 -20.68
N ASN A 259 -23.29 -8.94 -20.77
CA ASN A 259 -22.32 -9.63 -19.94
C ASN A 259 -22.48 -9.34 -18.44
N GLY A 260 -23.02 -8.14 -18.11
CA GLY A 260 -23.26 -7.69 -16.74
C GLY A 260 -24.54 -8.25 -16.08
N LEU A 261 -25.29 -9.15 -16.72
CA LEU A 261 -26.51 -9.70 -16.09
C LEU A 261 -26.24 -10.37 -14.74
N ALA A 262 -25.16 -11.11 -14.62
CA ALA A 262 -24.74 -11.73 -13.37
C ALA A 262 -24.25 -10.67 -12.35
N LEU A 263 -23.54 -9.65 -12.81
CA LEU A 263 -23.06 -8.53 -11.97
C LEU A 263 -24.22 -7.78 -11.35
N ARG A 264 -25.26 -7.44 -12.13
CA ARG A 264 -26.46 -6.73 -11.63
C ARG A 264 -27.31 -7.52 -10.63
N LYS A 265 -27.10 -8.83 -10.55
CA LYS A 265 -27.71 -9.66 -9.51
C LYS A 265 -26.85 -9.67 -8.22
N ARG A 266 -25.57 -9.37 -8.34
CA ARG A 266 -24.58 -9.39 -7.24
C ARG A 266 -24.39 -8.00 -6.65
N LEU A 267 -24.25 -6.97 -7.48
CA LEU A 267 -23.98 -5.61 -7.07
C LEU A 267 -25.28 -4.80 -6.89
N ARG A 268 -25.37 -4.07 -5.80
CA ARG A 268 -26.47 -3.12 -5.53
C ARG A 268 -26.35 -1.85 -6.36
N HIS A 269 -25.12 -1.44 -6.67
CA HIS A 269 -24.79 -0.21 -7.35
C HIS A 269 -23.88 -0.47 -8.55
N ARG A 270 -23.75 0.53 -9.44
CA ARG A 270 -22.73 0.50 -10.50
C ARG A 270 -21.34 0.56 -9.86
N PRO A 271 -20.31 0.00 -10.50
CA PRO A 271 -18.93 0.08 -10.03
C PRO A 271 -18.46 1.49 -9.68
N SER A 272 -18.81 2.51 -10.47
CA SER A 272 -18.47 3.91 -10.22
C SER A 272 -18.94 4.45 -8.85
N HIS A 273 -20.02 3.91 -8.31
CA HIS A 273 -20.56 4.30 -7.01
C HIS A 273 -19.54 4.12 -5.87
N TYR A 274 -18.80 3.01 -5.87
CA TYR A 274 -17.84 2.71 -4.80
C TYR A 274 -16.63 3.65 -4.81
N PHE A 275 -16.35 4.28 -5.95
CA PHE A 275 -15.28 5.28 -6.08
C PHE A 275 -15.75 6.71 -5.80
N ARG A 276 -17.04 7.01 -6.03
CA ARG A 276 -17.56 8.39 -5.99
C ARG A 276 -18.34 8.72 -4.74
N GLU A 277 -19.12 7.76 -4.23
CA GLU A 277 -20.18 8.04 -3.26
C GLU A 277 -19.97 7.34 -1.91
N THR A 278 -18.94 6.48 -1.80
CA THR A 278 -18.61 5.75 -0.59
C THR A 278 -17.17 6.02 -0.13
N ASP A 279 -16.81 5.59 1.06
CA ASP A 279 -15.44 5.62 1.57
C ASP A 279 -14.69 4.30 1.34
N ASN A 280 -15.16 3.46 0.41
CA ASN A 280 -14.59 2.12 0.22
C ASN A 280 -13.25 2.14 -0.50
N VAL A 281 -13.11 2.92 -1.59
CA VAL A 281 -11.94 2.92 -2.46
C VAL A 281 -11.15 4.22 -2.29
N TRP A 282 -9.87 4.06 -1.97
CA TRP A 282 -8.90 5.14 -1.82
C TRP A 282 -7.75 4.91 -2.77
N LEU A 283 -7.19 5.95 -3.38
CA LEU A 283 -6.13 5.86 -4.38
C LEU A 283 -4.97 6.77 -3.98
N SER A 284 -3.74 6.29 -4.08
CA SER A 284 -2.58 7.18 -3.98
C SER A 284 -2.33 7.93 -5.28
N PHE A 285 -1.72 9.08 -5.17
CA PHE A 285 -1.23 9.87 -6.28
C PHE A 285 0.14 10.48 -5.94
N GLU A 286 0.92 10.73 -6.96
CA GLU A 286 2.19 11.44 -6.90
C GLU A 286 1.98 12.90 -7.31
N LEU A 287 2.76 13.83 -6.73
CA LEU A 287 2.51 15.28 -6.89
C LEU A 287 2.68 15.77 -8.33
N GLU A 288 3.56 15.15 -9.11
CA GLU A 288 3.81 15.45 -10.52
C GLU A 288 2.80 14.79 -11.48
N GLU A 289 1.83 14.01 -10.97
CA GLU A 289 0.89 13.29 -11.81
C GLU A 289 -0.02 14.24 -12.61
N ARG A 290 0.16 14.25 -13.94
CA ARG A 290 -0.55 15.17 -14.85
C ARG A 290 -2.04 14.86 -14.99
N THR A 291 -2.43 13.63 -14.69
CA THR A 291 -3.82 13.16 -14.80
C THR A 291 -4.67 13.51 -13.58
N LEU A 292 -4.06 13.94 -12.48
CA LEU A 292 -4.72 14.21 -11.20
C LEU A 292 -5.99 15.06 -11.34
N ARG A 293 -5.94 16.14 -12.14
CA ARG A 293 -7.12 17.00 -12.35
C ARG A 293 -8.29 16.22 -12.96
N SER A 294 -8.04 15.39 -13.98
CA SER A 294 -9.07 14.56 -14.62
C SER A 294 -9.65 13.53 -13.65
N VAL A 295 -8.82 13.02 -12.74
CA VAL A 295 -9.27 12.10 -11.69
C VAL A 295 -10.18 12.81 -10.68
N ILE A 296 -9.79 14.01 -10.24
CA ILE A 296 -10.64 14.84 -9.34
C ILE A 296 -12.00 15.14 -9.99
N ASP A 297 -12.02 15.49 -11.28
CA ASP A 297 -13.26 15.75 -12.01
C ASP A 297 -14.13 14.48 -12.14
N ALA A 298 -13.50 13.31 -12.19
CA ALA A 298 -14.21 12.03 -12.35
C ALA A 298 -14.73 11.45 -11.03
N ILE A 299 -13.98 11.50 -9.93
CA ILE A 299 -14.31 10.80 -8.68
C ILE A 299 -14.28 11.68 -7.42
N GLY A 300 -13.98 12.98 -7.55
CA GLY A 300 -13.77 13.88 -6.43
C GLY A 300 -12.36 13.79 -5.85
N SER A 301 -12.06 14.69 -4.93
CA SER A 301 -10.75 14.78 -4.26
C SER A 301 -10.69 14.08 -2.90
N GLU A 302 -11.82 13.57 -2.42
CA GLU A 302 -11.99 13.16 -1.03
C GLU A 302 -11.25 11.87 -0.65
N ARG A 303 -10.86 11.06 -1.62
CA ARG A 303 -10.26 9.73 -1.42
C ARG A 303 -8.94 9.55 -2.17
N LEU A 304 -8.28 10.66 -2.46
CA LEU A 304 -6.95 10.67 -3.04
C LEU A 304 -5.92 10.94 -1.95
N LEU A 305 -4.86 10.14 -1.91
CA LEU A 305 -3.86 10.09 -0.87
C LEU A 305 -2.51 10.55 -1.44
N TYR A 306 -1.90 11.53 -0.83
CA TYR A 306 -0.52 11.89 -1.17
C TYR A 306 0.42 10.75 -0.77
N ALA A 307 1.26 10.33 -1.70
CA ALA A 307 2.32 9.35 -1.56
C ALA A 307 3.66 10.01 -1.88
N SER A 308 4.61 9.92 -0.95
CA SER A 308 5.97 10.41 -1.21
C SER A 308 6.86 9.37 -1.86
N ASP A 309 6.55 8.10 -1.67
CA ASP A 309 7.39 6.95 -2.01
C ASP A 309 8.84 7.12 -1.48
N TYR A 310 9.00 7.84 -0.37
CA TYR A 310 10.31 8.05 0.21
C TYR A 310 10.88 6.73 0.74
N GLY A 311 12.12 6.47 0.37
CA GLY A 311 12.82 5.22 0.66
C GLY A 311 13.06 4.40 -0.61
N HIS A 312 12.28 4.58 -1.67
CA HIS A 312 12.47 3.93 -2.96
C HIS A 312 13.19 4.83 -3.97
N GLU A 313 12.46 5.44 -4.89
CA GLU A 313 13.03 6.19 -6.02
C GLU A 313 13.08 7.70 -5.75
N SER A 314 12.17 8.18 -4.90
CA SER A 314 12.07 9.59 -4.57
C SER A 314 13.26 10.07 -3.74
N ARG A 315 13.81 11.22 -4.14
CA ARG A 315 14.89 11.90 -3.43
C ARG A 315 14.32 12.98 -2.52
N LEU A 316 14.95 13.15 -1.36
CA LEU A 316 14.51 14.13 -0.37
C LEU A 316 14.34 15.55 -0.95
N GLU A 317 15.32 16.02 -1.73
CA GLU A 317 15.26 17.34 -2.35
C GLU A 317 14.13 17.47 -3.37
N ASN A 318 13.79 16.41 -4.09
CA ASN A 318 12.66 16.40 -5.03
C ASN A 318 11.34 16.54 -4.27
N ILE A 319 11.13 15.73 -3.22
CA ILE A 319 9.90 15.78 -2.40
C ILE A 319 9.66 17.18 -1.86
N VAL A 320 10.70 17.85 -1.35
CA VAL A 320 10.57 19.23 -0.82
C VAL A 320 10.13 20.19 -1.91
N SER A 321 10.73 20.11 -3.12
CA SER A 321 10.36 20.97 -4.24
C SER A 321 8.97 20.68 -4.79
N GLU A 322 8.61 19.40 -4.94
CA GLU A 322 7.31 18.95 -5.45
C GLU A 322 6.16 19.39 -4.54
N VAL A 323 6.32 19.25 -3.22
CA VAL A 323 5.33 19.74 -2.23
C VAL A 323 5.15 21.25 -2.37
N ALA A 324 6.24 22.01 -2.53
CA ALA A 324 6.15 23.46 -2.69
C ALA A 324 5.46 23.83 -4.01
N GLU A 325 5.81 23.19 -5.11
CA GLU A 325 5.18 23.39 -6.42
C GLU A 325 3.70 23.03 -6.43
N PHE A 326 3.35 21.92 -5.76
CA PHE A 326 1.95 21.51 -5.62
C PHE A 326 1.13 22.53 -4.83
N ALA A 327 1.68 23.11 -3.78
CA ALA A 327 1.02 24.12 -2.97
C ALA A 327 0.73 25.42 -3.80
N GLU A 328 1.52 25.68 -4.83
CA GLU A 328 1.36 26.84 -5.73
C GLU A 328 0.41 26.57 -6.92
N ARG A 329 -0.13 25.37 -7.07
CA ARG A 329 -1.04 25.04 -8.19
C ARG A 329 -2.27 25.94 -8.18
N ALA A 330 -2.49 26.66 -9.28
CA ALA A 330 -3.60 27.60 -9.45
C ALA A 330 -4.91 26.90 -9.89
N ASP A 331 -4.85 25.66 -10.37
CA ASP A 331 -6.00 24.89 -10.84
C ASP A 331 -6.75 24.15 -9.70
N LEU A 332 -6.22 24.21 -8.47
CA LEU A 332 -6.80 23.62 -7.27
C LEU A 332 -7.03 24.70 -6.19
N SER A 333 -8.18 24.62 -5.51
CA SER A 333 -8.42 25.48 -4.35
C SER A 333 -7.54 25.06 -3.16
N ASP A 334 -7.29 25.98 -2.23
CA ASP A 334 -6.49 25.71 -1.04
C ASP A 334 -7.12 24.62 -0.16
N GLU A 335 -8.45 24.54 -0.12
CA GLU A 335 -9.16 23.44 0.56
C GLU A 335 -8.87 22.08 -0.07
N VAL A 336 -8.89 21.99 -1.40
CA VAL A 336 -8.56 20.77 -2.13
C VAL A 336 -7.09 20.39 -1.90
N LYS A 337 -6.17 21.35 -1.97
CA LYS A 337 -4.74 21.11 -1.70
C LYS A 337 -4.51 20.58 -0.27
N ALA A 338 -5.12 21.21 0.74
CA ALA A 338 -5.00 20.77 2.13
C ALA A 338 -5.56 19.36 2.34
N ARG A 339 -6.67 19.06 1.69
CA ARG A 339 -7.26 17.73 1.69
C ARG A 339 -6.34 16.69 1.07
N LEU A 340 -5.80 16.96 -0.10
CA LEU A 340 -4.92 16.08 -0.85
C LEU A 340 -3.57 15.86 -0.16
N LEU A 341 -2.93 16.93 0.31
CA LEU A 341 -1.61 16.85 0.93
C LEU A 341 -1.59 16.20 2.32
N GLY A 342 -2.74 16.07 3.01
CA GLY A 342 -2.71 15.45 4.32
C GLY A 342 -4.08 15.10 4.93
N GLY A 343 -5.10 15.91 4.68
CA GLY A 343 -6.42 15.71 5.29
C GLY A 343 -7.03 14.34 5.00
N ASN A 344 -6.90 13.85 3.78
CA ASN A 344 -7.41 12.55 3.35
C ASN A 344 -6.66 11.40 4.02
N GLY A 345 -5.33 11.43 4.06
CA GLY A 345 -4.53 10.40 4.72
C GLY A 345 -4.89 10.31 6.21
N ARG A 346 -4.93 11.45 6.89
CA ARG A 346 -5.36 11.50 8.30
C ARG A 346 -6.76 10.91 8.50
N ARG A 347 -7.71 11.21 7.60
CA ARG A 347 -9.08 10.68 7.64
C ARG A 347 -9.12 9.16 7.40
N LEU A 348 -8.41 8.67 6.41
CA LEU A 348 -8.35 7.22 6.12
C LEU A 348 -7.85 6.45 7.34
N TYR A 349 -6.74 6.90 7.92
CA TYR A 349 -6.07 6.21 9.02
C TYR A 349 -6.64 6.52 10.41
N GLY A 350 -7.67 7.39 10.49
CA GLY A 350 -8.35 7.72 11.74
C GLY A 350 -7.49 8.56 12.70
N LEU A 351 -6.66 9.43 12.14
CA LEU A 351 -5.83 10.37 12.88
C LEU A 351 -6.58 11.69 13.03
N GLY A 352 -6.99 12.00 14.23
CA GLY A 352 -7.75 13.20 14.55
C GLY A 352 -6.97 14.50 14.39
#